data_a09f6dc5f1704eaf9d5b8745be7ea23f
#
_entry.id   a09f6dc5f1704eaf9d5b8745be7ea23f
#
_cell.length_a   1.000
_cell.length_b   1.000
_cell.length_c   1.000
_cell.angle_alpha   90.00
_cell.angle_beta   90.00
_cell.angle_gamma   90.00
#
_symmetry.space_group_name_H-M   'P 1'
#
loop_
_entity.id
_entity.type
_entity.pdbx_description
1 polymer ?
#
loop_
_entity_poly.entity_id
_entity_poly.type
_entity_poly.pdbx_seq_one_letter_code
_entity_poly.pdbx_strand_id
1 'polypeptide(L)'
;MQTDKLGKAAQKRGKMEKLSLEKELKENAYPGRGIVIGKSGDGTKAVIAYFIMGRSVNSRNRIFVEEGEGIRTQAFDPAKLEDPSLVIYAPVRVLGNKTIVTNGDQTDTIYEGMDRQLTFEQSLRSREFEPDGPNFTPRISGILHMGDGQYNYAMSILKSNNGSPEGCNRYTFAYENPAAGEGHFIHTYMHDGAPLPSFEGEPKLVSIPDDMESFANMLWESLNEENKVSLFVRFIDIATGKYETKIINKNR
;
A
#
# COMPACT_ATOMS: atom_id res chain seq x y z
N MET A 1 18.45 7.65 50.66
CA MET A 1 19.09 8.11 49.42
C MET A 1 19.24 6.96 48.43
N GLN A 2 18.14 6.25 48.15
CA GLN A 2 18.15 5.05 47.26
C GLN A 2 16.89 4.92 46.36
N THR A 3 16.05 5.96 46.31
CA THR A 3 14.79 5.96 45.57
C THR A 3 14.83 6.65 44.19
N ASP A 4 15.98 7.25 43.82
CA ASP A 4 16.08 8.11 42.63
C ASP A 4 16.73 7.41 41.40
N LYS A 5 17.13 6.14 41.50
CA LYS A 5 17.74 5.39 40.39
C LYS A 5 16.76 4.53 39.60
N LEU A 6 15.57 4.26 40.15
CA LEU A 6 14.54 3.45 39.45
C LEU A 6 13.67 4.26 38.47
N GLY A 7 13.57 5.58 38.66
CA GLY A 7 12.79 6.47 37.79
C GLY A 7 13.43 6.75 36.42
N LYS A 8 14.77 6.65 36.31
CA LYS A 8 15.49 6.96 35.07
C LYS A 8 15.68 5.75 34.11
N ALA A 9 15.43 4.56 34.62
CA ALA A 9 15.55 3.33 33.78
C ALA A 9 14.27 3.02 32.98
N ALA A 10 13.12 3.58 33.34
CA ALA A 10 11.85 3.36 32.67
C ALA A 10 11.64 4.23 31.40
N GLN A 11 12.51 5.22 31.17
CA GLN A 11 12.33 6.19 30.06
C GLN A 11 13.15 5.89 28.80
N LYS A 12 13.83 4.74 28.74
CA LYS A 12 14.52 4.23 27.55
C LYS A 12 13.86 2.97 27.00
N ARG A 13 12.54 2.92 26.92
CA ARG A 13 11.90 2.04 25.93
C ARG A 13 12.13 2.72 24.58
N GLY A 14 13.04 2.15 23.78
CA GLY A 14 13.48 2.73 22.53
C GLY A 14 12.28 3.04 21.64
N LYS A 15 12.17 4.30 21.24
CA LYS A 15 11.28 4.71 20.15
C LYS A 15 11.66 3.82 18.95
N MET A 16 10.72 3.08 18.40
CA MET A 16 10.98 2.24 17.24
C MET A 16 11.54 3.14 16.13
N GLU A 17 12.70 2.79 15.59
CA GLU A 17 13.34 3.59 14.54
C GLU A 17 12.49 3.52 13.28
N LYS A 18 12.12 4.68 12.73
CA LYS A 18 11.38 4.75 11.47
C LYS A 18 12.30 4.36 10.33
N LEU A 19 11.83 3.48 9.48
CA LEU A 19 12.55 3.10 8.28
C LEU A 19 12.61 4.29 7.30
N SER A 20 13.75 4.53 6.69
CA SER A 20 13.84 5.43 5.55
C SER A 20 13.27 4.72 4.32
N LEU A 21 12.08 5.17 3.89
CA LEU A 21 11.40 4.62 2.72
C LEU A 21 12.24 4.81 1.44
N GLU A 22 12.93 5.94 1.32
CA GLU A 22 13.87 6.22 0.24
C GLU A 22 14.98 5.17 0.18
N LYS A 23 15.62 4.89 1.31
CA LYS A 23 16.70 3.89 1.39
C LYS A 23 16.18 2.49 1.06
N GLU A 24 15.05 2.11 1.67
CA GLU A 24 14.44 0.79 1.46
C GLU A 24 14.12 0.54 -0.03
N LEU A 25 13.55 1.53 -0.72
CA LEU A 25 13.20 1.39 -2.13
C LEU A 25 14.43 1.41 -3.05
N LYS A 26 15.48 2.17 -2.71
CA LYS A 26 16.74 2.18 -3.48
C LYS A 26 17.53 0.87 -3.33
N GLU A 27 17.49 0.25 -2.15
CA GLU A 27 18.19 -1.00 -1.86
C GLU A 27 17.42 -2.25 -2.33
N ASN A 28 16.10 -2.14 -2.55
CA ASN A 28 15.25 -3.24 -3.00
C ASN A 28 14.86 -3.07 -4.48
N ALA A 29 15.51 -3.81 -5.35
CA ALA A 29 15.27 -3.71 -6.80
C ALA A 29 13.84 -4.10 -7.22
N TYR A 30 13.13 -4.91 -6.42
CA TYR A 30 11.78 -5.39 -6.78
C TYR A 30 10.89 -5.69 -5.57
N PRO A 31 10.39 -4.69 -4.84
CA PRO A 31 9.34 -4.90 -3.84
C PRO A 31 7.98 -5.27 -4.46
N GLY A 32 7.85 -5.20 -5.79
CA GLY A 32 6.64 -5.54 -6.55
C GLY A 32 5.59 -4.44 -6.53
N ARG A 33 4.56 -4.58 -5.74
CA ARG A 33 3.55 -3.54 -5.47
C ARG A 33 3.71 -3.08 -4.03
N GLY A 34 3.54 -1.80 -3.79
CA GLY A 34 3.67 -1.24 -2.45
C GLY A 34 2.57 -0.27 -2.09
N ILE A 35 2.08 -0.36 -0.86
CA ILE A 35 1.09 0.55 -0.28
C ILE A 35 1.73 1.25 0.92
N VAL A 36 1.64 2.57 0.96
CA VAL A 36 1.96 3.39 2.13
C VAL A 36 0.69 4.09 2.59
N ILE A 37 0.38 3.99 3.87
CA ILE A 37 -0.71 4.75 4.50
C ILE A 37 -0.17 5.40 5.75
N GLY A 38 -0.51 6.68 5.99
CA GLY A 38 -0.02 7.41 7.15
C GLY A 38 -0.64 8.78 7.31
N LYS A 39 -0.04 9.59 8.18
CA LYS A 39 -0.46 10.94 8.52
C LYS A 39 0.68 11.92 8.24
N SER A 40 0.38 13.06 7.60
CA SER A 40 1.38 14.09 7.32
C SER A 40 2.11 14.58 8.58
N GLY A 41 3.28 15.18 8.44
CA GLY A 41 4.10 15.65 9.54
C GLY A 41 3.42 16.72 10.39
N ASP A 42 2.60 17.58 9.76
CA ASP A 42 1.76 18.58 10.41
C ASP A 42 0.50 17.99 11.07
N GLY A 43 0.21 16.70 10.80
CA GLY A 43 -0.93 15.99 11.34
C GLY A 43 -2.29 16.35 10.73
N THR A 44 -2.33 17.15 9.67
CA THR A 44 -3.59 17.65 9.09
C THR A 44 -4.13 16.78 7.97
N LYS A 45 -3.28 15.94 7.34
CA LYS A 45 -3.67 15.15 6.16
C LYS A 45 -3.48 13.65 6.40
N ALA A 46 -4.45 12.86 5.98
CA ALA A 46 -4.30 11.43 5.76
C ALA A 46 -3.59 11.23 4.41
N VAL A 47 -2.63 10.31 4.38
CA VAL A 47 -1.76 10.10 3.23
C VAL A 47 -1.86 8.66 2.76
N ILE A 48 -1.99 8.47 1.45
CA ILE A 48 -1.96 7.18 0.81
C ILE A 48 -1.07 7.24 -0.43
N ALA A 49 -0.20 6.26 -0.60
CA ALA A 49 0.54 6.05 -1.82
C ALA A 49 0.44 4.59 -2.26
N TYR A 50 0.39 4.38 -3.56
CA TYR A 50 0.40 3.05 -4.17
C TYR A 50 1.26 3.06 -5.43
N PHE A 51 2.19 2.13 -5.53
CA PHE A 51 2.99 1.94 -6.73
C PHE A 51 2.92 0.52 -7.27
N ILE A 52 3.10 0.40 -8.57
CA ILE A 52 3.28 -0.87 -9.26
C ILE A 52 4.63 -0.92 -9.95
N MET A 53 5.24 -2.10 -9.88
CA MET A 53 6.42 -2.47 -10.66
C MET A 53 6.10 -3.71 -11.51
N GLY A 54 6.89 -3.94 -12.55
CA GLY A 54 6.71 -5.07 -13.47
C GLY A 54 8.04 -5.56 -14.01
N ARG A 55 8.19 -6.88 -14.19
CA ARG A 55 9.36 -7.49 -14.83
C ARG A 55 9.05 -8.02 -16.24
N SER A 56 7.81 -8.47 -16.49
CA SER A 56 7.37 -8.95 -17.81
C SER A 56 6.88 -7.80 -18.70
N VAL A 57 6.84 -8.02 -20.01
CA VAL A 57 6.27 -7.09 -21.00
C VAL A 57 4.84 -6.72 -20.62
N ASN A 58 3.99 -7.72 -20.34
CA ASN A 58 2.59 -7.53 -19.97
C ASN A 58 2.47 -6.71 -18.67
N SER A 59 3.26 -7.01 -17.64
CA SER A 59 3.22 -6.28 -16.36
C SER A 59 3.72 -4.84 -16.46
N ARG A 60 4.63 -4.52 -17.39
CA ARG A 60 5.12 -3.17 -17.66
C ARG A 60 4.20 -2.36 -18.59
N ASN A 61 3.33 -3.02 -19.31
CA ASN A 61 2.40 -2.40 -20.26
C ASN A 61 1.17 -1.80 -19.58
N ARG A 62 1.37 -1.01 -18.52
CA ARG A 62 0.29 -0.42 -17.71
C ARG A 62 0.53 1.05 -17.42
N ILE A 63 -0.58 1.76 -17.25
CA ILE A 63 -0.65 3.11 -16.72
C ILE A 63 -1.78 3.20 -15.70
N PHE A 64 -1.72 4.18 -14.79
CA PHE A 64 -2.85 4.60 -13.98
C PHE A 64 -3.60 5.70 -14.69
N VAL A 65 -4.91 5.59 -14.71
CA VAL A 65 -5.84 6.63 -15.15
C VAL A 65 -6.85 6.91 -14.05
N GLU A 66 -7.32 8.15 -13.97
CA GLU A 66 -8.38 8.52 -13.03
C GLU A 66 -9.71 7.84 -13.45
N GLU A 67 -10.45 7.34 -12.46
CA GLU A 67 -11.77 6.76 -12.63
C GLU A 67 -12.65 7.19 -11.44
N GLY A 68 -13.50 8.19 -11.66
CA GLY A 68 -14.28 8.82 -10.59
C GLY A 68 -13.36 9.41 -9.51
N GLU A 69 -13.60 9.07 -8.25
CA GLU A 69 -12.73 9.46 -7.13
C GLU A 69 -11.54 8.48 -6.92
N GLY A 70 -11.45 7.43 -7.70
CA GLY A 70 -10.40 6.43 -7.64
C GLY A 70 -9.46 6.46 -8.84
N ILE A 71 -8.79 5.34 -9.07
CA ILE A 71 -7.96 5.12 -10.26
C ILE A 71 -8.18 3.70 -10.80
N ARG A 72 -7.89 3.52 -12.09
CA ARG A 72 -7.88 2.24 -12.77
C ARG A 72 -6.53 1.99 -13.44
N THR A 73 -6.09 0.75 -13.48
CA THR A 73 -5.02 0.34 -14.40
C THR A 73 -5.58 0.21 -15.81
N GLN A 74 -4.81 0.65 -16.79
CA GLN A 74 -5.12 0.52 -18.21
C GLN A 74 -3.87 0.02 -18.95
N ALA A 75 -4.06 -0.75 -20.02
CA ALA A 75 -2.95 -1.07 -20.90
C ALA A 75 -2.47 0.21 -21.60
N PHE A 76 -1.15 0.45 -21.59
CA PHE A 76 -0.55 1.54 -22.35
C PHE A 76 -0.65 1.28 -23.85
N ASP A 77 -0.31 0.06 -24.27
CA ASP A 77 -0.46 -0.43 -25.64
C ASP A 77 -1.43 -1.62 -25.63
N PRO A 78 -2.69 -1.41 -26.03
CA PRO A 78 -3.69 -2.49 -26.04
C PRO A 78 -3.31 -3.69 -26.91
N ALA A 79 -2.49 -3.48 -27.96
CA ALA A 79 -2.05 -4.55 -28.86
C ALA A 79 -1.06 -5.53 -28.18
N LYS A 80 -0.44 -5.12 -27.06
CA LYS A 80 0.49 -5.93 -26.27
C LYS A 80 -0.15 -6.54 -25.01
N LEU A 81 -1.47 -6.39 -24.84
CA LEU A 81 -2.18 -6.95 -23.69
C LEU A 81 -2.50 -8.43 -23.97
N GLU A 82 -1.79 -9.33 -23.30
CA GLU A 82 -1.99 -10.78 -23.45
C GLU A 82 -3.13 -11.29 -22.57
N ASP A 83 -3.08 -11.00 -21.26
CA ASP A 83 -4.10 -11.41 -20.29
C ASP A 83 -4.45 -10.23 -19.38
N PRO A 84 -5.68 -9.70 -19.44
CA PRO A 84 -6.10 -8.59 -18.58
C PRO A 84 -6.39 -8.99 -17.14
N SER A 85 -6.62 -10.25 -16.81
CA SER A 85 -7.22 -10.71 -15.56
C SER A 85 -6.45 -10.30 -14.30
N LEU A 86 -5.11 -10.28 -14.36
CA LEU A 86 -4.24 -9.91 -13.23
C LEU A 86 -3.60 -8.51 -13.37
N VAL A 87 -3.87 -7.81 -14.48
CA VAL A 87 -3.21 -6.52 -14.76
C VAL A 87 -4.18 -5.34 -14.88
N ILE A 88 -5.45 -5.59 -15.22
CA ILE A 88 -6.49 -4.54 -15.35
C ILE A 88 -7.48 -4.65 -14.20
N TYR A 89 -7.46 -3.66 -13.30
CA TYR A 89 -8.32 -3.57 -12.12
C TYR A 89 -8.37 -2.11 -11.65
N ALA A 90 -9.22 -1.79 -10.68
CA ALA A 90 -9.26 -0.50 -10.02
C ALA A 90 -8.44 -0.56 -8.72
N PRO A 91 -7.17 -0.09 -8.68
CA PRO A 91 -6.35 -0.18 -7.47
C PRO A 91 -6.89 0.66 -6.32
N VAL A 92 -7.59 1.76 -6.61
CA VAL A 92 -8.14 2.67 -5.61
C VAL A 92 -9.61 2.93 -5.92
N ARG A 93 -10.46 2.70 -4.92
CA ARG A 93 -11.88 3.07 -4.95
C ARG A 93 -12.28 3.79 -3.67
N VAL A 94 -13.26 4.67 -3.77
CA VAL A 94 -13.82 5.43 -2.64
C VAL A 94 -15.25 4.98 -2.37
N LEU A 95 -15.56 4.67 -1.12
CA LEU A 95 -16.90 4.33 -0.65
C LEU A 95 -17.27 5.25 0.53
N GLY A 96 -18.02 6.32 0.25
CA GLY A 96 -18.33 7.33 1.22
C GLY A 96 -17.05 7.94 1.82
N ASN A 97 -16.88 7.80 3.12
CA ASN A 97 -15.69 8.30 3.83
C ASN A 97 -14.51 7.30 3.89
N LYS A 98 -14.51 6.28 3.06
CA LYS A 98 -13.48 5.24 3.03
C LYS A 98 -12.75 5.26 1.71
N THR A 99 -11.41 5.20 1.75
CA THR A 99 -10.57 4.98 0.57
C THR A 99 -9.95 3.60 0.67
N ILE A 100 -10.21 2.76 -0.34
CA ILE A 100 -9.71 1.39 -0.45
C ILE A 100 -8.57 1.39 -1.46
N VAL A 101 -7.45 0.74 -1.14
CA VAL A 101 -6.31 0.57 -2.05
C VAL A 101 -5.84 -0.88 -2.04
N THR A 102 -5.58 -1.46 -3.21
CA THR A 102 -5.08 -2.84 -3.33
C THR A 102 -4.19 -3.03 -4.56
N ASN A 103 -3.53 -4.20 -4.62
CA ASN A 103 -2.71 -4.58 -5.77
C ASN A 103 -3.43 -5.46 -6.80
N GLY A 104 -4.75 -5.58 -6.73
CA GLY A 104 -5.52 -6.44 -7.63
C GLY A 104 -7.03 -6.20 -7.57
N ASP A 105 -7.80 -7.08 -8.18
CA ASP A 105 -9.26 -7.03 -8.29
C ASP A 105 -10.00 -7.20 -6.95
N GLN A 106 -9.30 -7.56 -5.87
CA GLN A 106 -9.90 -7.59 -4.53
C GLN A 106 -10.36 -6.19 -4.05
N THR A 107 -9.99 -5.10 -4.72
CA THR A 107 -10.56 -3.77 -4.46
C THR A 107 -12.08 -3.79 -4.59
N ASP A 108 -12.58 -4.40 -5.67
CA ASP A 108 -14.02 -4.52 -5.93
C ASP A 108 -14.69 -5.43 -4.89
N THR A 109 -14.02 -6.51 -4.50
CA THR A 109 -14.52 -7.42 -3.44
C THR A 109 -14.67 -6.68 -2.11
N ILE A 110 -13.67 -5.85 -1.73
CA ILE A 110 -13.75 -5.05 -0.50
C ILE A 110 -14.85 -4.00 -0.62
N TYR A 111 -14.90 -3.28 -1.74
CA TYR A 111 -15.90 -2.24 -1.99
C TYR A 111 -17.32 -2.79 -1.87
N GLU A 112 -17.64 -3.87 -2.60
CA GLU A 112 -18.95 -4.50 -2.60
C GLU A 112 -19.31 -5.12 -1.24
N GLY A 113 -18.32 -5.75 -0.57
CA GLY A 113 -18.52 -6.31 0.77
C GLY A 113 -18.87 -5.24 1.78
N MET A 114 -18.14 -4.14 1.79
CA MET A 114 -18.38 -3.03 2.71
C MET A 114 -19.65 -2.24 2.38
N ASP A 115 -20.03 -2.13 1.11
CA ASP A 115 -21.33 -1.56 0.69
C ASP A 115 -22.49 -2.40 1.25
N ARG A 116 -22.29 -3.71 1.40
CA ARG A 116 -23.21 -4.66 2.07
C ARG A 116 -23.00 -4.75 3.58
N GLN A 117 -22.28 -3.79 4.19
CA GLN A 117 -22.01 -3.70 5.63
C GLN A 117 -21.11 -4.80 6.23
N LEU A 118 -20.36 -5.53 5.43
CA LEU A 118 -19.30 -6.38 5.93
C LEU A 118 -18.11 -5.55 6.42
N THR A 119 -17.32 -6.08 7.34
CA THR A 119 -16.03 -5.47 7.70
C THR A 119 -15.00 -5.68 6.60
N PHE A 120 -13.88 -4.94 6.67
CA PHE A 120 -12.75 -5.10 5.77
C PHE A 120 -12.25 -6.55 5.73
N GLU A 121 -12.07 -7.18 6.88
CA GLU A 121 -11.61 -8.57 7.01
C GLU A 121 -12.65 -9.57 6.49
N GLN A 122 -13.92 -9.32 6.77
CA GLN A 122 -15.01 -10.17 6.28
C GLN A 122 -15.10 -10.14 4.75
N SER A 123 -14.92 -8.97 4.15
CA SER A 123 -14.92 -8.80 2.70
C SER A 123 -13.79 -9.59 2.02
N LEU A 124 -12.63 -9.71 2.68
CA LEU A 124 -11.47 -10.43 2.15
C LEU A 124 -11.53 -11.96 2.34
N ARG A 125 -12.51 -12.51 3.07
CA ARG A 125 -12.57 -13.96 3.36
C ARG A 125 -12.69 -14.84 2.12
N SER A 126 -13.31 -14.35 1.06
CA SER A 126 -13.47 -15.06 -0.21
C SER A 126 -12.24 -14.97 -1.13
N ARG A 127 -11.21 -14.21 -0.73
CA ARG A 127 -10.01 -13.98 -1.55
C ARG A 127 -8.81 -14.71 -0.97
N GLU A 128 -7.88 -15.07 -1.84
CA GLU A 128 -6.58 -15.64 -1.53
C GLU A 128 -5.50 -14.86 -2.28
N PHE A 129 -4.25 -15.30 -2.22
CA PHE A 129 -3.17 -14.80 -3.07
C PHE A 129 -3.48 -15.00 -4.57
N GLU A 130 -2.69 -14.40 -5.46
CA GLU A 130 -2.90 -14.56 -6.92
C GLU A 130 -2.52 -15.99 -7.35
N PRO A 131 -3.26 -16.59 -8.31
CA PRO A 131 -3.00 -17.97 -8.77
C PRO A 131 -1.85 -18.06 -9.79
N ASP A 132 -0.80 -17.25 -9.60
CA ASP A 132 0.34 -17.10 -10.49
C ASP A 132 1.56 -17.92 -10.05
N GLY A 133 1.39 -19.23 -9.85
CA GLY A 133 2.52 -20.10 -9.51
C GLY A 133 3.73 -19.93 -10.43
N PRO A 134 4.98 -19.99 -9.94
CA PRO A 134 5.35 -20.37 -8.57
C PRO A 134 5.39 -19.21 -7.56
N ASN A 135 5.10 -17.95 -7.96
CA ASN A 135 5.23 -16.79 -7.09
C ASN A 135 4.09 -16.71 -6.06
N PHE A 136 2.86 -17.15 -6.45
CA PHE A 136 1.66 -16.98 -5.63
C PHE A 136 1.62 -15.58 -5.02
N THR A 137 1.61 -14.56 -5.91
CA THR A 137 1.74 -13.15 -5.57
C THR A 137 0.80 -12.77 -4.42
N PRO A 138 1.32 -12.24 -3.30
CA PRO A 138 0.48 -11.80 -2.20
C PRO A 138 -0.52 -10.72 -2.63
N ARG A 139 -1.74 -10.81 -2.13
CA ARG A 139 -2.70 -9.71 -2.23
C ARG A 139 -2.52 -8.79 -1.02
N ILE A 140 -2.06 -7.58 -1.26
CA ILE A 140 -1.97 -6.52 -0.26
C ILE A 140 -3.13 -5.56 -0.42
N SER A 141 -3.68 -5.13 0.70
CA SER A 141 -4.83 -4.21 0.74
C SER A 141 -4.65 -3.20 1.86
N GLY A 142 -5.18 -2.01 1.66
CA GLY A 142 -5.28 -0.97 2.65
C GLY A 142 -6.66 -0.30 2.61
N ILE A 143 -7.10 0.19 3.74
CA ILE A 143 -8.32 0.99 3.86
C ILE A 143 -8.10 2.14 4.84
N LEU A 144 -8.47 3.35 4.42
CA LEU A 144 -8.58 4.52 5.28
C LEU A 144 -10.04 4.75 5.63
N HIS A 145 -10.29 5.11 6.88
CA HIS A 145 -11.58 5.60 7.36
C HIS A 145 -11.41 7.04 7.82
N MET A 146 -12.20 7.94 7.23
CA MET A 146 -12.27 9.34 7.59
C MET A 146 -13.59 9.61 8.28
N GLY A 147 -13.60 10.33 9.42
CA GLY A 147 -14.85 10.68 10.09
C GLY A 147 -14.63 11.55 11.33
N ASP A 148 -15.51 12.55 11.52
CA ASP A 148 -15.54 13.44 12.69
C ASP A 148 -14.19 14.08 13.07
N GLY A 149 -13.37 14.45 12.06
CA GLY A 149 -12.05 15.04 12.24
C GLY A 149 -10.98 14.04 12.71
N GLN A 150 -11.31 12.75 12.72
CA GLN A 150 -10.39 11.65 13.04
C GLN A 150 -10.18 10.76 11.82
N TYR A 151 -9.06 10.04 11.83
CA TYR A 151 -8.84 9.01 10.83
C TYR A 151 -8.10 7.82 11.42
N ASN A 152 -8.42 6.65 10.92
CA ASN A 152 -7.71 5.40 11.17
C ASN A 152 -7.55 4.64 9.86
N TYR A 153 -6.73 3.61 9.87
CA TYR A 153 -6.55 2.75 8.71
C TYR A 153 -6.22 1.32 9.12
N ALA A 154 -6.44 0.41 8.18
CA ALA A 154 -6.00 -0.97 8.29
C ALA A 154 -5.27 -1.40 7.01
N MET A 155 -4.35 -2.33 7.16
CA MET A 155 -3.64 -2.99 6.08
C MET A 155 -3.80 -4.50 6.20
N SER A 156 -3.83 -5.19 5.06
CA SER A 156 -3.96 -6.66 5.04
C SER A 156 -3.02 -7.27 4.00
N ILE A 157 -2.58 -8.49 4.27
CA ILE A 157 -1.89 -9.32 3.31
C ILE A 157 -2.49 -10.74 3.32
N LEU A 158 -2.80 -11.26 2.13
CA LEU A 158 -3.18 -12.63 1.88
C LEU A 158 -2.03 -13.28 1.10
N LYS A 159 -1.38 -14.29 1.68
CA LYS A 159 -0.21 -14.91 1.05
C LYS A 159 -0.22 -16.43 1.20
N SER A 160 0.48 -17.11 0.31
CA SER A 160 0.69 -18.54 0.38
C SER A 160 1.45 -18.93 1.65
N ASN A 161 1.25 -20.16 2.11
CA ASN A 161 2.02 -20.71 3.22
C ASN A 161 3.36 -21.26 2.69
N ASN A 162 4.44 -20.47 2.80
CA ASN A 162 5.78 -20.82 2.31
C ASN A 162 5.82 -21.26 0.84
N GLY A 163 5.07 -20.56 -0.04
CA GLY A 163 4.99 -20.89 -1.46
C GLY A 163 4.15 -22.12 -1.80
N SER A 164 3.44 -22.71 -0.82
CA SER A 164 2.47 -23.77 -1.08
C SER A 164 1.16 -23.20 -1.63
N PRO A 165 0.57 -23.79 -2.67
CA PRO A 165 -0.76 -23.41 -3.12
C PRO A 165 -1.86 -23.83 -2.12
N GLU A 166 -1.55 -24.70 -1.16
CA GLU A 166 -2.48 -25.19 -0.17
C GLU A 166 -2.54 -24.26 1.04
N GLY A 167 -3.67 -23.59 1.20
CA GLY A 167 -3.94 -22.69 2.32
C GLY A 167 -3.39 -21.28 2.15
N CYS A 168 -4.14 -20.33 2.65
CA CYS A 168 -3.84 -18.91 2.60
C CYS A 168 -3.64 -18.35 4.02
N ASN A 169 -2.46 -17.78 4.26
CA ASN A 169 -2.20 -17.01 5.48
C ASN A 169 -2.80 -15.62 5.33
N ARG A 170 -3.55 -15.17 6.34
CA ARG A 170 -4.31 -13.91 6.34
C ARG A 170 -3.91 -13.07 7.54
N TYR A 171 -3.39 -11.88 7.28
CA TYR A 171 -3.00 -10.95 8.34
C TYR A 171 -3.69 -9.62 8.11
N THR A 172 -4.20 -9.01 9.17
CA THR A 172 -4.74 -7.65 9.19
C THR A 172 -4.10 -6.88 10.33
N PHE A 173 -3.65 -5.66 10.03
CA PHE A 173 -3.00 -4.73 10.95
C PHE A 173 -3.85 -3.47 11.00
N ALA A 174 -4.34 -3.12 12.17
CA ALA A 174 -5.17 -1.93 12.37
C ALA A 174 -4.40 -0.85 13.14
N TYR A 175 -4.50 0.39 12.69
CA TYR A 175 -3.81 1.55 13.24
C TYR A 175 -4.82 2.62 13.62
N GLU A 176 -5.03 2.77 14.92
CA GLU A 176 -5.91 3.78 15.49
C GLU A 176 -5.09 5.02 15.89
N ASN A 177 -5.62 6.21 15.60
CA ASN A 177 -4.98 7.48 15.97
C ASN A 177 -3.49 7.57 15.55
N PRO A 178 -3.15 7.38 14.27
CA PRO A 178 -1.78 7.42 13.82
C PRO A 178 -1.11 8.74 14.18
N ALA A 179 0.15 8.69 14.63
CA ALA A 179 0.89 9.88 15.00
C ALA A 179 1.24 10.72 13.77
N ALA A 180 1.33 12.04 13.94
CA ALA A 180 1.78 12.95 12.91
C ALA A 180 3.18 12.58 12.40
N GLY A 181 3.38 12.58 11.09
CA GLY A 181 4.62 12.21 10.42
C GLY A 181 4.94 10.71 10.45
N GLU A 182 3.94 9.86 10.73
CA GLU A 182 4.10 8.41 10.76
C GLU A 182 3.15 7.72 9.80
N GLY A 183 3.61 6.63 9.21
CA GLY A 183 2.83 5.75 8.38
C GLY A 183 3.40 4.33 8.36
N HIS A 184 2.74 3.46 7.63
CA HIS A 184 3.15 2.08 7.47
C HIS A 184 3.25 1.71 5.99
N PHE A 185 4.26 0.93 5.67
CA PHE A 185 4.56 0.45 4.34
C PHE A 185 4.46 -1.07 4.28
N ILE A 186 3.63 -1.57 3.38
CA ILE A 186 3.51 -2.98 3.03
C ILE A 186 3.77 -3.18 1.53
N HIS A 187 4.41 -4.28 1.16
CA HIS A 187 4.70 -4.58 -0.23
C HIS A 187 4.57 -6.09 -0.51
N THR A 188 4.55 -6.49 -1.79
CA THR A 188 4.25 -7.88 -2.12
C THR A 188 5.44 -8.82 -1.92
N TYR A 189 6.69 -8.38 -2.20
CA TYR A 189 7.86 -9.24 -2.19
C TYR A 189 8.99 -8.66 -1.35
N MET A 190 9.67 -9.50 -0.57
CA MET A 190 10.81 -9.10 0.25
C MET A 190 11.95 -8.49 -0.59
N HIS A 191 12.24 -9.09 -1.76
CA HIS A 191 13.26 -8.67 -2.69
C HIS A 191 13.04 -9.35 -4.05
N ASP A 192 13.88 -9.05 -5.03
CA ASP A 192 13.90 -9.75 -6.32
C ASP A 192 14.34 -11.20 -6.18
N GLY A 193 13.83 -12.10 -7.03
CA GLY A 193 14.14 -13.53 -6.97
C GLY A 193 13.35 -14.35 -7.98
N ALA A 194 13.63 -15.67 -7.98
CA ALA A 194 12.90 -16.66 -8.77
C ALA A 194 12.82 -18.00 -7.99
N PRO A 195 11.67 -18.34 -7.36
CA PRO A 195 10.46 -17.52 -7.24
C PRO A 195 10.66 -16.26 -6.38
N LEU A 196 9.73 -15.31 -6.50
CA LEU A 196 9.74 -14.10 -5.70
C LEU A 196 9.32 -14.41 -4.25
N PRO A 197 10.14 -14.08 -3.23
CA PRO A 197 9.76 -14.33 -1.84
C PRO A 197 8.69 -13.35 -1.36
N SER A 198 7.58 -13.87 -0.83
CA SER A 198 6.50 -13.05 -0.28
C SER A 198 6.97 -12.18 0.89
N PHE A 199 6.36 -11.00 1.04
CA PHE A 199 6.57 -10.13 2.19
C PHE A 199 6.33 -10.86 3.52
N GLU A 200 7.19 -10.60 4.51
CA GLU A 200 7.10 -11.17 5.85
C GLU A 200 7.16 -10.09 6.93
N GLY A 201 6.54 -10.38 8.06
CA GLY A 201 6.48 -9.48 9.21
C GLY A 201 5.30 -8.51 9.16
N GLU A 202 5.40 -7.46 9.97
CA GLU A 202 4.45 -6.36 10.06
C GLU A 202 4.75 -5.29 9.00
N PRO A 203 3.74 -4.48 8.59
CA PRO A 203 4.00 -3.30 7.79
C PRO A 203 5.04 -2.40 8.44
N LYS A 204 6.03 -1.96 7.67
CA LYS A 204 7.19 -1.23 8.17
C LYS A 204 6.81 0.19 8.56
N LEU A 205 7.15 0.64 9.78
CA LEU A 205 6.95 2.02 10.23
C LEU A 205 7.85 2.97 9.42
N VAL A 206 7.26 3.98 8.78
CA VAL A 206 7.94 4.94 7.90
C VAL A 206 7.60 6.39 8.26
N SER A 207 8.45 7.32 7.81
CA SER A 207 8.18 8.76 7.92
C SER A 207 7.30 9.25 6.77
N ILE A 208 6.32 10.10 7.08
CA ILE A 208 5.45 10.77 6.10
C ILE A 208 5.73 12.27 6.15
N PRO A 209 6.09 12.91 5.02
CA PRO A 209 6.30 14.36 4.94
C PRO A 209 4.99 15.13 4.84
N ASP A 210 5.08 16.47 4.82
CA ASP A 210 3.92 17.37 4.68
C ASP A 210 3.59 17.66 3.22
N ASP A 211 4.58 17.63 2.35
CA ASP A 211 4.45 18.00 0.95
C ASP A 211 4.24 16.78 0.05
N MET A 212 3.11 16.76 -0.65
CA MET A 212 2.72 15.67 -1.55
C MET A 212 3.67 15.53 -2.75
N GLU A 213 4.08 16.65 -3.35
CA GLU A 213 4.94 16.64 -4.54
C GLU A 213 6.32 16.06 -4.19
N SER A 214 6.92 16.52 -3.09
CA SER A 214 8.20 16.00 -2.61
C SER A 214 8.11 14.52 -2.27
N PHE A 215 7.00 14.08 -1.65
CA PHE A 215 6.79 12.67 -1.32
C PHE A 215 6.65 11.81 -2.58
N ALA A 216 5.83 12.23 -3.54
CA ALA A 216 5.65 11.53 -4.81
C ALA A 216 6.97 11.43 -5.60
N ASN A 217 7.73 12.53 -5.69
CA ASN A 217 9.01 12.55 -6.39
C ASN A 217 10.04 11.64 -5.69
N MET A 218 10.15 11.71 -4.37
CA MET A 218 11.04 10.83 -3.60
C MET A 218 10.71 9.36 -3.83
N LEU A 219 9.42 8.97 -3.77
CA LEU A 219 9.01 7.59 -4.05
C LEU A 219 9.38 7.18 -5.47
N TRP A 220 9.02 8.00 -6.46
CA TRP A 220 9.24 7.69 -7.87
C TRP A 220 10.71 7.55 -8.24
N GLU A 221 11.57 8.42 -7.72
CA GLU A 221 13.01 8.40 -7.95
C GLU A 221 13.73 7.26 -7.20
N SER A 222 13.13 6.77 -6.11
CA SER A 222 13.68 5.67 -5.32
C SER A 222 13.34 4.30 -5.88
N LEU A 223 12.29 4.17 -6.69
CA LEU A 223 11.95 2.92 -7.36
C LEU A 223 12.98 2.56 -8.44
N ASN A 224 13.31 1.27 -8.55
CA ASN A 224 14.21 0.78 -9.60
C ASN A 224 13.73 1.21 -10.98
N GLU A 225 14.61 1.87 -11.75
CA GLU A 225 14.28 2.52 -13.02
C GLU A 225 13.71 1.56 -14.07
N GLU A 226 14.23 0.34 -14.16
CA GLU A 226 13.76 -0.62 -15.16
C GLU A 226 12.41 -1.21 -14.81
N ASN A 227 12.13 -1.39 -13.52
CA ASN A 227 10.96 -2.11 -13.04
C ASN A 227 9.77 -1.22 -12.67
N LYS A 228 9.98 0.07 -12.37
CA LYS A 228 8.88 0.99 -12.03
C LYS A 228 7.90 1.15 -13.20
N VAL A 229 6.61 1.22 -12.90
CA VAL A 229 5.54 1.32 -13.90
C VAL A 229 4.66 2.52 -13.64
N SER A 230 4.01 2.60 -12.48
CA SER A 230 3.13 3.71 -12.12
C SER A 230 3.12 3.95 -10.61
N LEU A 231 2.88 5.20 -10.22
CA LEU A 231 2.74 5.66 -8.84
C LEU A 231 1.49 6.53 -8.72
N PHE A 232 0.74 6.31 -7.66
CA PHE A 232 -0.37 7.14 -7.19
C PHE A 232 -0.05 7.62 -5.79
N VAL A 233 -0.25 8.93 -5.53
CA VAL A 233 -0.16 9.56 -4.20
C VAL A 233 -1.38 10.44 -3.99
N ARG A 234 -1.99 10.37 -2.81
CA ARG A 234 -3.11 11.22 -2.42
C ARG A 234 -2.93 11.70 -1.00
N PHE A 235 -3.12 13.01 -0.80
CA PHE A 235 -3.21 13.66 0.49
C PHE A 235 -4.63 14.15 0.69
N ILE A 236 -5.26 13.77 1.81
CA ILE A 236 -6.67 14.06 2.12
C ILE A 236 -6.69 14.89 3.40
N ASP A 237 -7.25 16.09 3.35
CA ASP A 237 -7.46 16.93 4.52
C ASP A 237 -8.43 16.25 5.50
N ILE A 238 -7.98 16.01 6.74
CA ILE A 238 -8.73 15.22 7.72
C ILE A 238 -9.99 15.96 8.18
N ALA A 239 -9.95 17.28 8.20
CA ALA A 239 -11.09 18.10 8.67
C ALA A 239 -12.18 18.25 7.60
N THR A 240 -11.80 18.33 6.32
CA THR A 240 -12.73 18.69 5.23
C THR A 240 -13.01 17.54 4.25
N GLY A 241 -12.16 16.49 4.25
CA GLY A 241 -12.22 15.41 3.26
C GLY A 241 -11.74 15.82 1.85
N LYS A 242 -11.33 17.08 1.64
CA LYS A 242 -10.77 17.51 0.35
C LYS A 242 -9.43 16.83 0.11
N TYR A 243 -9.15 16.47 -1.13
CA TYR A 243 -7.92 15.77 -1.47
C TYR A 243 -7.20 16.36 -2.69
N GLU A 244 -5.91 16.14 -2.72
CA GLU A 244 -5.03 16.33 -3.86
C GLU A 244 -4.48 14.99 -4.30
N THR A 245 -4.33 14.78 -5.61
CA THR A 245 -3.85 13.52 -6.17
C THR A 245 -2.72 13.79 -7.17
N LYS A 246 -1.67 12.95 -7.09
CA LYS A 246 -0.59 12.89 -8.08
C LYS A 246 -0.50 11.49 -8.65
N ILE A 247 -0.49 11.41 -9.98
CA ILE A 247 -0.23 10.17 -10.73
C ILE A 247 1.02 10.36 -11.56
N ILE A 248 1.94 9.40 -11.48
CA ILE A 248 3.14 9.34 -12.30
C ILE A 248 3.15 8.00 -13.04
N ASN A 249 3.23 8.05 -14.36
CA ASN A 249 3.32 6.86 -15.22
C ASN A 249 4.67 6.90 -15.96
N LYS A 250 5.36 5.76 -16.05
CA LYS A 250 6.57 5.61 -16.86
C LYS A 250 6.24 5.67 -18.35
N ASN A 251 5.20 4.97 -18.75
CA ASN A 251 4.65 5.03 -20.09
C ASN A 251 3.75 6.27 -20.23
N ARG A 252 3.90 7.03 -21.31
CA ARG A 252 3.14 8.27 -21.59
C ARG A 252 2.60 8.23 -23.02
#